data_fb0c9b5cce89f0c368bffefc9d213359
#
_entry.id   fb0c9b5cce89f0c368bffefc9d213359
#
_cell.length_a   1.000
_cell.length_b   1.000
_cell.length_c   1.000
_cell.angle_alpha   90.00
_cell.angle_beta   90.00
_cell.angle_gamma   90.00
#
_symmetry.space_group_name_H-M   'P 1'
#
loop_
_entity.id
_entity.type
_entity.pdbx_description
1 polymer ?
#
loop_
_entity_poly.entity_id
_entity_poly.type
_entity_poly.pdbx_seq_one_letter_code
_entity_poly.pdbx_strand_id
1 'polypeptide(L)'
;MKRSATLSLITVISAAYLVNLVYPAFYDYTALFRPFVDSGEYWRLFTVALVHGGLTHLFFNMFSLFVLGNPVEAALGKARFLVIFFISLLTGSLASIYLTNDLHVSVGASGAVFGFY
;
A
#
# COMPACT_ATOMS: atom_id res chain seq x y z
N MET A 1 -18.93 -19.09 -1.36
CA MET A 1 -17.78 -18.54 -2.07
C MET A 1 -16.83 -17.89 -1.07
N LYS A 2 -15.59 -18.33 -1.02
CA LYS A 2 -14.60 -17.74 -0.12
C LYS A 2 -14.19 -16.36 -0.64
N ARG A 3 -14.20 -15.36 0.24
CA ARG A 3 -13.68 -14.04 -0.13
C ARG A 3 -12.18 -14.10 -0.31
N SER A 4 -11.69 -13.54 -1.41
CA SER A 4 -10.27 -13.40 -1.67
C SER A 4 -9.72 -12.22 -0.87
N ALA A 5 -8.60 -12.43 -0.17
CA ALA A 5 -7.89 -11.33 0.49
C ALA A 5 -7.33 -10.36 -0.55
N THR A 6 -6.85 -10.87 -1.68
CA THR A 6 -6.38 -10.03 -2.80
C THR A 6 -7.47 -9.10 -3.29
N LEU A 7 -8.67 -9.62 -3.55
CA LEU A 7 -9.80 -8.80 -4.00
C LEU A 7 -10.27 -7.83 -2.93
N SER A 8 -10.23 -8.24 -1.66
CA SER A 8 -10.57 -7.34 -0.55
C SER A 8 -9.61 -6.16 -0.47
N LEU A 9 -8.30 -6.40 -0.61
CA LEU A 9 -7.30 -5.33 -0.63
C LEU A 9 -7.51 -4.40 -1.82
N ILE A 10 -7.74 -4.95 -3.01
CA ILE A 10 -8.00 -4.15 -4.20
C ILE A 10 -9.22 -3.25 -3.99
N THR A 11 -10.30 -3.81 -3.43
CA THR A 11 -11.52 -3.06 -3.17
C THR A 11 -11.29 -1.93 -2.16
N VAL A 12 -10.61 -2.22 -1.04
CA VAL A 12 -10.35 -1.22 0.00
C VAL A 12 -9.45 -0.11 -0.53
N ILE A 13 -8.38 -0.47 -1.23
CA ILE A 13 -7.42 0.51 -1.77
C ILE A 13 -8.10 1.38 -2.83
N SER A 14 -8.90 0.78 -3.71
CA SER A 14 -9.63 1.52 -4.75
C SER A 14 -10.67 2.46 -4.13
N ALA A 15 -11.40 1.99 -3.10
CA ALA A 15 -12.36 2.83 -2.38
C ALA A 15 -11.65 4.00 -1.68
N ALA A 16 -10.48 3.77 -1.09
CA ALA A 16 -9.69 4.82 -0.47
C ALA A 16 -9.25 5.88 -1.49
N TYR A 17 -8.93 5.47 -2.71
CA TYR A 17 -8.61 6.41 -3.79
C TYR A 17 -9.80 7.33 -4.10
N LEU A 18 -11.02 6.76 -4.17
CA LEU A 18 -12.23 7.55 -4.38
C LEU A 18 -12.48 8.52 -3.23
N VAL A 19 -12.25 8.09 -1.99
CA VAL A 19 -12.34 8.98 -0.81
C VAL A 19 -11.37 10.13 -0.95
N ASN A 20 -10.16 9.86 -1.39
CA ASN A 20 -9.14 10.90 -1.57
C ASN A 20 -9.55 11.93 -2.63
N LEU A 21 -10.24 11.52 -3.69
CA LEU A 21 -10.73 12.45 -4.72
C LEU A 21 -11.80 13.39 -4.18
N VAL A 22 -12.64 12.92 -3.26
CA VAL A 22 -13.74 13.70 -2.68
C VAL A 22 -13.29 14.47 -1.45
N TYR A 23 -12.32 13.94 -0.70
CA TYR A 23 -11.84 14.50 0.55
C TYR A 23 -10.30 14.58 0.55
N PRO A 24 -9.74 15.66 -0.01
CA PRO A 24 -8.27 15.75 -0.18
C PRO A 24 -7.46 15.69 1.12
N ALA A 25 -8.04 16.06 2.27
CA ALA A 25 -7.36 15.94 3.56
C ALA A 25 -6.97 14.49 3.89
N PHE A 26 -7.65 13.50 3.31
CA PHE A 26 -7.30 12.09 3.47
C PHE A 26 -5.87 11.80 3.01
N TYR A 27 -5.45 12.44 1.91
CA TYR A 27 -4.08 12.33 1.41
C TYR A 27 -3.07 12.80 2.47
N ASP A 28 -3.35 13.94 3.11
CA ASP A 28 -2.44 14.53 4.10
C ASP A 28 -2.27 13.64 5.33
N TYR A 29 -3.30 12.86 5.69
CA TYR A 29 -3.25 11.95 6.84
C TYR A 29 -2.59 10.61 6.55
N THR A 30 -2.51 10.21 5.29
CA THR A 30 -2.16 8.83 4.92
C THR A 30 -0.86 8.73 4.15
N ALA A 31 -0.44 9.78 3.46
CA ALA A 31 0.79 9.78 2.69
C ALA A 31 2.02 9.61 3.59
N LEU A 32 3.05 8.99 3.06
CA LEU A 32 4.28 8.72 3.78
C LEU A 32 5.25 9.89 3.63
N PHE A 33 5.63 10.48 4.77
CA PHE A 33 6.60 11.58 4.81
C PHE A 33 7.44 11.44 6.07
N ARG A 34 8.75 11.35 5.92
CA ARG A 34 9.67 11.04 7.01
C ARG A 34 9.51 11.94 8.24
N PRO A 35 9.43 13.30 8.12
CA PRO A 35 9.29 14.14 9.30
C PRO A 35 8.06 13.82 10.15
N PHE A 36 6.95 13.41 9.52
CA PHE A 36 5.76 13.03 10.25
C PHE A 36 5.95 11.70 10.99
N VAL A 37 6.63 10.73 10.37
CA VAL A 37 6.94 9.46 11.03
C VAL A 37 7.88 9.69 12.21
N ASP A 38 8.90 10.52 12.04
CA ASP A 38 9.85 10.85 13.10
C ASP A 38 9.16 11.54 14.29
N SER A 39 8.07 12.24 14.07
CA SER A 39 7.28 12.87 15.13
C SER A 39 6.21 11.96 15.73
N GLY A 40 6.14 10.68 15.33
CA GLY A 40 5.27 9.70 15.94
C GLY A 40 4.08 9.26 15.10
N GLU A 41 3.94 9.72 13.87
CA GLU A 41 2.82 9.36 13.00
C GLU A 41 3.11 8.05 12.26
N TYR A 42 3.26 6.97 13.04
CA TYR A 42 3.70 5.66 12.53
C TYR A 42 2.68 4.97 11.63
N TRP A 43 1.39 5.33 11.72
CA TRP A 43 0.36 4.77 10.85
C TRP A 43 0.66 4.98 9.37
N ARG A 44 1.41 6.03 9.02
CA ARG A 44 1.77 6.35 7.65
C ARG A 44 2.60 5.28 6.97
N LEU A 45 3.32 4.47 7.77
CA LEU A 45 4.08 3.34 7.25
C LEU A 45 3.18 2.30 6.59
N PHE A 46 1.92 2.23 7.00
CA PHE A 46 0.92 1.30 6.48
C PHE A 46 -0.12 1.98 5.59
N THR A 47 -0.61 3.16 5.99
CA THR A 47 -1.66 3.85 5.25
C THR A 47 -1.19 4.37 3.90
N VAL A 48 0.12 4.45 3.67
CA VAL A 48 0.67 4.82 2.36
C VAL A 48 0.13 3.94 1.24
N ALA A 49 -0.23 2.69 1.52
CA ALA A 49 -0.81 1.77 0.54
C ALA A 49 -2.19 2.23 0.05
N LEU A 50 -2.87 3.10 0.81
CA LEU A 50 -4.21 3.60 0.48
C LEU A 50 -4.18 4.82 -0.44
N VAL A 51 -3.01 5.41 -0.68
CA VAL A 51 -2.86 6.66 -1.40
C VAL A 51 -2.12 6.43 -2.70
N HIS A 52 -2.64 6.95 -3.80
CA HIS A 52 -2.02 6.84 -5.12
C HIS A 52 -2.01 8.21 -5.80
N GLY A 53 -0.94 8.46 -6.57
CA GLY A 53 -0.73 9.75 -7.21
C GLY A 53 -1.63 10.04 -8.40
N GLY A 54 -2.34 9.04 -8.92
CA GLY A 54 -3.24 9.19 -10.04
C GLY A 54 -3.86 7.87 -10.45
N LEU A 55 -4.83 7.93 -11.37
CA LEU A 55 -5.58 6.76 -11.82
C LEU A 55 -4.69 5.72 -12.48
N THR A 56 -3.72 6.15 -13.29
CA THR A 56 -2.78 5.24 -13.94
C THR A 56 -1.94 4.49 -12.90
N HIS A 57 -1.44 5.20 -11.90
CA HIS A 57 -0.66 4.61 -10.80
C HIS A 57 -1.50 3.58 -10.03
N LEU A 58 -2.74 3.93 -9.70
CA LEU A 58 -3.67 3.02 -9.04
C LEU A 58 -3.92 1.77 -9.89
N PHE A 59 -4.19 1.96 -11.19
CA PHE A 59 -4.48 0.85 -12.09
C PHE A 59 -3.31 -0.15 -12.14
N PHE A 60 -2.08 0.33 -12.36
CA PHE A 60 -0.93 -0.57 -12.46
C PHE A 60 -0.66 -1.29 -11.14
N ASN A 61 -0.82 -0.61 -10.00
CA ASN A 61 -0.65 -1.24 -8.70
C ASN A 61 -1.72 -2.31 -8.45
N MET A 62 -2.97 -2.02 -8.77
CA MET A 62 -4.07 -2.97 -8.56
C MET A 62 -4.00 -4.15 -9.53
N PHE A 63 -3.61 -3.89 -10.77
CA PHE A 63 -3.37 -4.96 -11.75
C PHE A 63 -2.24 -5.88 -11.28
N SER A 64 -1.13 -5.31 -10.84
CA SER A 64 -0.01 -6.08 -10.31
C SER A 64 -0.40 -6.88 -9.07
N LEU A 65 -1.16 -6.27 -8.17
CA LEU A 65 -1.67 -6.95 -6.98
C LEU A 65 -2.57 -8.13 -7.36
N PHE A 66 -3.42 -7.95 -8.36
CA PHE A 66 -4.28 -9.01 -8.85
C PHE A 66 -3.47 -10.18 -9.44
N VAL A 67 -2.53 -9.86 -10.33
CA VAL A 67 -1.75 -10.87 -11.06
C VAL A 67 -0.80 -11.61 -10.14
N LEU A 68 -0.16 -10.92 -9.19
CA LEU A 68 0.82 -11.52 -8.29
C LEU A 68 0.19 -12.03 -6.99
N GLY A 69 -0.81 -11.32 -6.49
CA GLY A 69 -1.43 -11.65 -5.20
C GLY A 69 -2.26 -12.91 -5.24
N ASN A 70 -3.07 -13.09 -6.29
CA ASN A 70 -3.94 -14.27 -6.39
C ASN A 70 -3.16 -15.59 -6.35
N PRO A 71 -2.08 -15.79 -7.12
CA PRO A 71 -1.30 -17.03 -7.03
C PRO A 71 -0.65 -17.24 -5.67
N VAL A 72 -0.14 -16.19 -5.04
CA VAL A 72 0.48 -16.26 -3.72
C VAL A 72 -0.56 -16.64 -2.67
N GLU A 73 -1.71 -16.00 -2.72
CA GLU A 73 -2.82 -16.31 -1.81
C GLU A 73 -3.30 -17.74 -2.00
N ALA A 74 -3.43 -18.20 -3.23
CA ALA A 74 -3.84 -19.57 -3.53
C ALA A 74 -2.82 -20.60 -3.00
N ALA A 75 -1.53 -20.30 -3.10
CA ALA A 75 -0.46 -21.20 -2.67
C ALA A 75 -0.27 -21.21 -1.15
N LEU A 76 -0.39 -20.07 -0.49
CA LEU A 76 -0.01 -19.90 0.92
C LEU A 76 -1.19 -19.73 1.87
N GLY A 77 -2.37 -19.39 1.36
CA GLY A 77 -3.54 -19.06 2.16
C GLY A 77 -3.61 -17.59 2.53
N LYS A 78 -4.79 -17.15 3.00
CA LYS A 78 -5.05 -15.74 3.29
C LYS A 78 -4.14 -15.16 4.37
N ALA A 79 -3.94 -15.90 5.45
CA ALA A 79 -3.18 -15.39 6.60
C ALA A 79 -1.73 -15.11 6.22
N ARG A 80 -1.09 -16.07 5.55
CA ARG A 80 0.30 -15.91 5.11
C ARG A 80 0.44 -14.85 4.03
N PHE A 81 -0.51 -14.79 3.12
CA PHE A 81 -0.55 -13.74 2.09
C PHE A 81 -0.60 -12.34 2.73
N LEU A 82 -1.50 -12.13 3.70
CA LEU A 82 -1.62 -10.84 4.37
C LEU A 82 -0.38 -10.49 5.20
N VAL A 83 0.24 -11.48 5.84
CA VAL A 83 1.51 -11.26 6.56
C VAL A 83 2.59 -10.77 5.61
N ILE A 84 2.73 -11.42 4.45
CA ILE A 84 3.70 -11.00 3.43
C ILE A 84 3.39 -9.59 2.95
N PHE A 85 2.12 -9.29 2.67
CA PHE A 85 1.70 -7.98 2.21
C PHE A 85 2.09 -6.89 3.21
N PHE A 86 1.73 -7.06 4.49
CA PHE A 86 1.97 -6.02 5.49
C PHE A 86 3.44 -5.90 5.89
N ILE A 87 4.18 -7.01 5.98
CA ILE A 87 5.63 -6.95 6.28
C ILE A 87 6.38 -6.29 5.14
N SER A 88 6.03 -6.62 3.89
CA SER A 88 6.65 -6.00 2.71
C SER A 88 6.33 -4.52 2.64
N LEU A 89 5.10 -4.14 2.97
CA LEU A 89 4.68 -2.75 3.02
C LEU A 89 5.49 -1.98 4.07
N LEU A 90 5.61 -2.52 5.29
CA LEU A 90 6.37 -1.89 6.36
C LEU A 90 7.84 -1.75 5.98
N THR A 91 8.45 -2.82 5.48
CA THR A 91 9.86 -2.82 5.07
C THR A 91 10.11 -1.82 3.95
N GLY A 92 9.23 -1.81 2.94
CA GLY A 92 9.32 -0.87 1.82
C GLY A 92 9.17 0.58 2.27
N SER A 93 8.26 0.85 3.20
CA SER A 93 8.06 2.18 3.76
C SER A 93 9.29 2.65 4.53
N LEU A 94 9.84 1.80 5.39
CA LEU A 94 11.06 2.13 6.16
C LEU A 94 12.25 2.36 5.23
N ALA A 95 12.41 1.52 4.20
CA ALA A 95 13.46 1.70 3.20
C ALA A 95 13.28 3.01 2.45
N SER A 96 12.06 3.35 2.07
CA SER A 96 11.77 4.58 1.32
C SER A 96 12.18 5.83 2.09
N ILE A 97 11.90 5.89 3.39
CA ILE A 97 12.15 7.11 4.17
C ILE A 97 13.54 7.18 4.81
N TYR A 98 14.20 6.04 5.05
CA TYR A 98 15.49 6.03 5.76
C TYR A 98 16.68 5.65 4.91
N LEU A 99 16.49 5.01 3.75
CA LEU A 99 17.59 4.64 2.85
C LEU A 99 17.75 5.61 1.68
N THR A 100 16.84 6.57 1.51
CA THR A 100 16.98 7.64 0.52
C THR A 100 17.40 8.92 1.22
N ASN A 101 18.21 9.74 0.53
CA ASN A 101 18.65 11.02 1.07
C ASN A 101 17.64 12.16 0.87
N ASP A 102 16.59 11.90 0.11
CA ASP A 102 15.59 12.91 -0.23
C ASP A 102 14.42 12.87 0.74
N LEU A 103 13.99 14.06 1.19
CA LEU A 103 12.73 14.22 1.89
C LEU A 103 11.63 14.32 0.83
N HIS A 104 10.96 13.22 0.57
CA HIS A 104 9.88 13.17 -0.41
C HIS A 104 8.64 12.53 0.18
N VAL A 105 7.49 12.88 -0.37
CA VAL A 105 6.22 12.25 -0.03
C VAL A 105 6.08 11.00 -0.89
N SER A 106 5.86 9.86 -0.23
CA SER A 106 5.65 8.58 -0.91
C SER A 106 4.18 8.18 -0.86
N VAL A 107 3.73 7.55 -1.91
CA VAL A 107 2.35 7.06 -2.03
C VAL A 107 2.33 5.70 -2.73
N GLY A 108 1.27 4.93 -2.49
CA GLY A 108 0.98 3.72 -3.22
C GLY A 108 1.33 2.43 -2.49
N ALA A 109 0.81 1.32 -3.05
CA ALA A 109 0.96 -0.03 -2.51
C ALA A 109 2.15 -0.79 -3.11
N SER A 110 2.97 -0.16 -3.94
CA SER A 110 4.01 -0.83 -4.73
C SER A 110 5.03 -1.57 -3.87
N GLY A 111 5.38 -1.04 -2.70
CA GLY A 111 6.30 -1.72 -1.79
C GLY A 111 5.80 -3.08 -1.35
N ALA A 112 4.49 -3.19 -1.04
CA ALA A 112 3.87 -4.45 -0.67
C ALA A 112 3.77 -5.39 -1.87
N VAL A 113 3.43 -4.85 -3.05
CA VAL A 113 3.30 -5.66 -4.28
C VAL A 113 4.62 -6.31 -4.66
N PHE A 114 5.73 -5.58 -4.55
CA PHE A 114 7.05 -6.14 -4.85
C PHE A 114 7.46 -7.25 -3.89
N GLY A 115 6.89 -7.32 -2.70
CA GLY A 115 7.14 -8.40 -1.75
C GLY A 115 6.64 -9.76 -2.21
N PHE A 116 5.81 -9.83 -3.26
CA PHE A 116 5.33 -11.08 -3.85
C PHE A 116 6.28 -11.68 -4.90
N TYR A 117 7.32 -10.99 -5.24
CA TYR A 117 8.33 -11.49 -6.18
C TYR A 117 9.37 -12.42 -5.52
#